data_e1fd26ae0230869daccf360fc2ed0808
#
_entry.id   e1fd26ae0230869daccf360fc2ed0808
#
_cell.length_a   1.000
_cell.length_b   1.000
_cell.length_c   1.000
_cell.angle_alpha   90.00
_cell.angle_beta   90.00
_cell.angle_gamma   90.00
#
_symmetry.space_group_name_H-M   'P 1'
#
loop_
_entity.id
_entity.type
_entity.pdbx_description
1 polymer ?
#
loop_
_entity_poly.entity_id
_entity_poly.type
_entity_poly.pdbx_seq_one_letter_code
_entity_poly.pdbx_strand_id
1 'polypeptide(L)'
;EEFRRQDDTTPIVLMGYYNPIYIFGVDRFIAAAKQAGIDGLIIVDLPAEEDDELCIPALEAGLNFIRLTTPTTDDKRLPTVLANTSGFVYYVSMTGITGGAIKSRGAVGEAVQRIKAHTELPVIVGFGIKTADDAAEIGRHADGIAVGTVLVNAVATSLADGKATEKTVGAVSDLVADLAGGLRRARG
;
A
#
# COMPACT_ATOMS: atom_id res chain seq x y z
N GLU A 1 -8.21 15.09 8.94
CA GLU A 1 -8.50 15.66 10.26
C GLU A 1 -9.80 15.11 10.87
N GLU A 2 -10.93 15.06 10.12
CA GLU A 2 -12.21 14.57 10.68
C GLU A 2 -12.12 13.12 11.14
N PHE A 3 -11.50 12.23 10.34
CA PHE A 3 -11.27 10.84 10.71
C PHE A 3 -10.53 10.73 12.05
N ARG A 4 -9.49 11.55 12.25
CA ARG A 4 -8.67 11.54 13.48
C ARG A 4 -9.39 11.94 14.75
N ARG A 5 -10.57 12.57 14.65
CA ARG A 5 -11.43 12.86 15.83
C ARG A 5 -12.11 11.60 16.38
N GLN A 6 -12.22 10.55 15.56
CA GLN A 6 -12.91 9.30 15.90
C GLN A 6 -11.95 8.12 16.02
N ASP A 7 -10.84 8.14 15.30
CA ASP A 7 -9.84 7.06 15.27
C ASP A 7 -8.44 7.67 15.10
N ASP A 8 -7.63 7.55 16.13
CA ASP A 8 -6.23 8.01 16.19
C ASP A 8 -5.22 6.86 16.06
N THR A 9 -5.71 5.62 15.95
CA THR A 9 -4.90 4.39 15.94
C THR A 9 -4.74 3.76 14.56
N THR A 10 -5.77 3.82 13.71
CA THR A 10 -5.70 3.25 12.36
C THR A 10 -4.74 4.05 11.48
N PRO A 11 -3.67 3.44 10.94
CA PRO A 11 -2.71 4.16 10.09
C PRO A 11 -3.35 4.70 8.82
N ILE A 12 -3.00 5.93 8.43
CA ILE A 12 -3.37 6.54 7.15
C ILE A 12 -2.10 6.80 6.35
N VAL A 13 -2.02 6.19 5.18
CA VAL A 13 -0.93 6.38 4.23
C VAL A 13 -1.47 7.05 2.96
N LEU A 14 -0.84 8.14 2.55
CA LEU A 14 -1.17 8.79 1.28
C LEU A 14 -0.34 8.19 0.15
N MET A 15 -0.99 7.84 -0.95
CA MET A 15 -0.33 7.36 -2.16
C MET A 15 -0.55 8.34 -3.30
N GLY A 16 0.54 8.70 -3.98
CA GLY A 16 0.47 9.67 -5.09
C GLY A 16 1.77 9.79 -5.87
N TYR A 17 1.90 10.91 -6.55
CA TYR A 17 3.04 11.25 -7.41
C TYR A 17 3.77 12.47 -6.85
N TYR A 18 5.08 12.58 -7.17
CA TYR A 18 5.92 13.64 -6.64
C TYR A 18 5.56 15.03 -7.20
N ASN A 19 5.27 15.13 -8.49
CA ASN A 19 5.03 16.43 -9.12
C ASN A 19 3.93 17.29 -8.47
N PRO A 20 2.75 16.75 -8.07
CA PRO A 20 1.76 17.53 -7.29
C PRO A 20 2.30 18.04 -5.95
N ILE A 21 3.13 17.24 -5.27
CA ILE A 21 3.75 17.61 -3.99
C ILE A 21 4.77 18.73 -4.20
N TYR A 22 5.61 18.59 -5.24
CA TYR A 22 6.58 19.60 -5.61
C TYR A 22 5.92 20.96 -5.89
N ILE A 23 4.83 20.97 -6.68
CA ILE A 23 4.07 22.19 -6.99
C ILE A 23 3.42 22.79 -5.73
N PHE A 24 2.93 21.97 -4.82
CA PHE A 24 2.34 22.41 -3.54
C PHE A 24 3.41 23.00 -2.61
N GLY A 25 4.65 22.56 -2.74
CA GLY A 25 5.81 22.82 -1.89
C GLY A 25 6.01 21.73 -0.85
N VAL A 26 7.19 21.09 -0.89
CA VAL A 26 7.52 19.89 -0.09
C VAL A 26 7.32 20.14 1.41
N ASP A 27 7.95 21.18 1.98
CA ASP A 27 7.84 21.51 3.40
C ASP A 27 6.40 21.78 3.83
N ARG A 28 5.67 22.51 2.99
CA ARG A 28 4.27 22.82 3.22
C ARG A 28 3.39 21.59 3.18
N PHE A 29 3.67 20.64 2.26
CA PHE A 29 2.97 19.37 2.15
C PHE A 29 3.21 18.51 3.39
N ILE A 30 4.48 18.36 3.81
CA ILE A 30 4.86 17.59 5.00
C ILE A 30 4.16 18.15 6.25
N ALA A 31 4.22 19.46 6.44
CA ALA A 31 3.54 20.12 7.57
C ALA A 31 2.02 19.87 7.56
N ALA A 32 1.37 20.03 6.40
CA ALA A 32 -0.06 19.77 6.25
C ALA A 32 -0.44 18.31 6.48
N ALA A 33 0.36 17.36 5.96
CA ALA A 33 0.16 15.92 6.18
C ALA A 33 0.26 15.55 7.66
N LYS A 34 1.27 16.06 8.37
CA LYS A 34 1.43 15.88 9.83
C LYS A 34 0.25 16.45 10.59
N GLN A 35 -0.15 17.66 10.29
CA GLN A 35 -1.30 18.30 10.94
C GLN A 35 -2.59 17.53 10.71
N ALA A 36 -2.77 16.94 9.52
CA ALA A 36 -3.93 16.10 9.19
C ALA A 36 -3.91 14.72 9.87
N GLY A 37 -2.79 14.33 10.51
CA GLY A 37 -2.62 13.04 11.17
C GLY A 37 -2.30 11.91 10.20
N ILE A 38 -1.55 12.20 9.13
CA ILE A 38 -1.03 11.18 8.21
C ILE A 38 0.17 10.49 8.84
N ASP A 39 0.28 9.17 8.64
CA ASP A 39 1.33 8.33 9.21
C ASP A 39 2.45 8.01 8.21
N GLY A 40 2.16 8.07 6.92
CA GLY A 40 3.16 7.73 5.90
C GLY A 40 2.77 8.09 4.48
N LEU A 41 3.76 7.97 3.60
CA LEU A 41 3.66 8.32 2.19
C LEU A 41 4.13 7.16 1.31
N ILE A 42 3.43 6.96 0.18
CA ILE A 42 3.87 6.13 -0.96
C ILE A 42 3.94 7.05 -2.17
N ILE A 43 5.16 7.36 -2.63
CA ILE A 43 5.37 8.21 -3.81
C ILE A 43 5.90 7.35 -4.95
N VAL A 44 5.05 7.16 -5.95
CA VAL A 44 5.21 6.10 -6.96
C VAL A 44 6.39 6.36 -7.91
N ASP A 45 6.68 7.63 -8.17
CA ASP A 45 7.62 8.10 -9.20
C ASP A 45 8.88 8.78 -8.64
N LEU A 46 9.10 8.77 -7.32
CA LEU A 46 10.32 9.28 -6.72
C LEU A 46 11.32 8.13 -6.49
N PRO A 47 12.41 8.04 -7.26
CA PRO A 47 13.43 6.99 -7.08
C PRO A 47 14.25 7.23 -5.80
N ALA A 48 14.90 6.19 -5.30
CA ALA A 48 15.69 6.27 -4.08
C ALA A 48 16.94 7.19 -4.21
N GLU A 49 17.39 7.45 -5.42
CA GLU A 49 18.47 8.37 -5.72
C GLU A 49 18.10 9.84 -5.46
N GLU A 50 16.81 10.16 -5.41
CA GLU A 50 16.26 11.49 -5.17
C GLU A 50 15.61 11.60 -3.78
N ASP A 51 16.10 10.83 -2.82
CA ASP A 51 15.56 10.81 -1.45
C ASP A 51 15.59 12.17 -0.76
N ASP A 52 16.57 13.00 -1.08
CA ASP A 52 16.73 14.35 -0.53
C ASP A 52 15.56 15.28 -0.89
N GLU A 53 14.85 14.99 -1.99
CA GLU A 53 13.75 15.82 -2.46
C GLU A 53 12.49 15.75 -1.55
N LEU A 54 12.21 14.56 -0.99
CA LEU A 54 11.01 14.38 -0.16
C LEU A 54 11.18 13.29 0.92
N CYS A 55 11.88 12.18 0.62
CA CYS A 55 11.95 11.03 1.53
C CYS A 55 12.61 11.43 2.85
N ILE A 56 13.82 12.01 2.80
CA ILE A 56 14.56 12.42 3.99
C ILE A 56 13.79 13.47 4.79
N PRO A 57 13.28 14.58 4.18
CA PRO A 57 12.46 15.55 4.91
C PRO A 57 11.19 14.95 5.56
N ALA A 58 10.55 13.98 4.90
CA ALA A 58 9.39 13.30 5.45
C ALA A 58 9.74 12.45 6.68
N LEU A 59 10.84 11.68 6.61
CA LEU A 59 11.33 10.88 7.72
C LEU A 59 11.74 11.74 8.91
N GLU A 60 12.44 12.84 8.69
CA GLU A 60 12.83 13.81 9.72
C GLU A 60 11.61 14.44 10.42
N ALA A 61 10.52 14.63 9.67
CA ALA A 61 9.25 15.07 10.21
C ALA A 61 8.46 13.96 10.93
N GLY A 62 8.94 12.70 10.90
CA GLY A 62 8.29 11.56 11.52
C GLY A 62 7.12 10.98 10.70
N LEU A 63 7.13 11.16 9.36
CA LEU A 63 6.28 10.42 8.43
C LEU A 63 7.03 9.18 7.94
N ASN A 64 6.36 8.04 7.87
CA ASN A 64 6.95 6.87 7.22
C ASN A 64 7.02 7.08 5.70
N PHE A 65 8.09 6.55 5.09
CA PHE A 65 8.24 6.56 3.64
C PHE A 65 8.27 5.13 3.10
N ILE A 66 7.13 4.70 2.54
CA ILE A 66 6.93 3.34 2.08
C ILE A 66 7.39 3.25 0.62
N ARG A 67 8.29 2.30 0.34
CA ARG A 67 8.81 2.08 -1.02
C ARG A 67 8.09 0.93 -1.70
N LEU A 68 7.95 1.09 -3.02
CA LEU A 68 7.46 0.05 -3.91
C LEU A 68 8.62 -0.82 -4.38
N THR A 69 8.42 -2.13 -4.33
CA THR A 69 9.26 -3.11 -5.00
C THR A 69 8.44 -3.90 -6.01
N THR A 70 9.08 -4.40 -7.05
CA THR A 70 8.44 -5.11 -8.18
C THR A 70 9.19 -6.39 -8.51
N PRO A 71 8.66 -7.28 -9.34
CA PRO A 71 9.41 -8.44 -9.83
C PRO A 71 10.72 -8.10 -10.55
N THR A 72 10.85 -6.87 -11.05
CA THR A 72 12.07 -6.37 -11.71
C THR A 72 13.08 -5.73 -10.76
N THR A 73 12.73 -5.52 -9.48
CA THR A 73 13.66 -5.07 -8.45
C THR A 73 14.54 -6.26 -8.05
N ASP A 74 15.75 -6.32 -8.55
CA ASP A 74 16.71 -7.40 -8.28
C ASP A 74 17.45 -7.22 -6.95
N ASP A 75 18.27 -8.23 -6.55
CA ASP A 75 19.01 -8.22 -5.29
C ASP A 75 20.06 -7.09 -5.23
N LYS A 76 20.56 -6.64 -6.37
CA LYS A 76 21.48 -5.52 -6.45
C LYS A 76 20.77 -4.19 -6.17
N ARG A 77 19.52 -4.06 -6.59
CA ARG A 77 18.72 -2.85 -6.43
C ARG A 77 18.04 -2.77 -5.06
N LEU A 78 17.68 -3.90 -4.45
CA LEU A 78 16.96 -3.96 -3.18
C LEU A 78 17.63 -3.14 -2.07
N PRO A 79 18.95 -3.22 -1.80
CA PRO A 79 19.57 -2.42 -0.74
C PRO A 79 19.37 -0.91 -0.92
N THR A 80 19.48 -0.39 -2.14
CA THR A 80 19.26 1.03 -2.44
C THR A 80 17.82 1.43 -2.20
N VAL A 81 16.85 0.63 -2.68
CA VAL A 81 15.41 0.92 -2.49
C VAL A 81 15.02 0.88 -1.02
N LEU A 82 15.63 -0.02 -0.24
CA LEU A 82 15.28 -0.23 1.16
C LEU A 82 16.00 0.70 2.15
N ALA A 83 17.07 1.41 1.73
CA ALA A 83 17.94 2.20 2.61
C ALA A 83 17.18 3.20 3.51
N ASN A 84 16.22 3.93 2.93
CA ASN A 84 15.39 4.93 3.63
C ASN A 84 13.91 4.53 3.66
N THR A 85 13.60 3.23 3.50
CA THR A 85 12.24 2.72 3.61
C THR A 85 11.86 2.57 5.09
N SER A 86 10.65 2.97 5.44
CA SER A 86 10.11 2.81 6.79
C SER A 86 8.63 2.40 6.76
N GLY A 87 8.11 1.96 7.91
CA GLY A 87 6.76 1.46 8.04
C GLY A 87 6.60 0.06 7.47
N PHE A 88 6.59 -0.08 6.16
CA PHE A 88 6.54 -1.37 5.47
C PHE A 88 7.09 -1.27 4.03
N VAL A 89 7.32 -2.42 3.39
CA VAL A 89 7.64 -2.51 1.96
C VAL A 89 6.40 -2.92 1.19
N TYR A 90 6.07 -2.21 0.12
CA TYR A 90 4.93 -2.55 -0.73
C TYR A 90 5.40 -3.30 -1.98
N TYR A 91 5.19 -4.62 -2.01
CA TYR A 91 5.49 -5.45 -3.18
C TYR A 91 4.33 -5.44 -4.17
N VAL A 92 4.57 -4.87 -5.35
CA VAL A 92 3.64 -4.87 -6.48
C VAL A 92 3.85 -6.15 -7.29
N SER A 93 2.97 -7.14 -7.13
CA SER A 93 3.15 -8.51 -7.66
C SER A 93 2.91 -8.66 -9.17
N MET A 94 2.61 -7.57 -9.90
CA MET A 94 2.34 -7.60 -11.34
C MET A 94 3.44 -6.95 -12.17
N THR A 95 3.77 -7.59 -13.29
CA THR A 95 4.54 -6.99 -14.37
C THR A 95 3.58 -6.59 -15.50
N GLY A 96 3.38 -5.28 -15.70
CA GLY A 96 2.61 -4.72 -16.82
C GLY A 96 1.25 -4.15 -16.45
N ILE A 97 0.90 -3.08 -17.16
CA ILE A 97 -0.39 -2.39 -17.11
C ILE A 97 -1.46 -3.29 -17.72
N THR A 98 -2.55 -3.47 -16.98
CA THR A 98 -3.83 -4.06 -17.40
C THR A 98 -3.88 -5.57 -17.67
N GLY A 99 -4.49 -6.30 -16.74
CA GLY A 99 -5.09 -7.63 -16.99
C GLY A 99 -4.16 -8.84 -17.00
N GLY A 100 -2.87 -8.67 -16.68
CA GLY A 100 -1.95 -9.80 -16.54
C GLY A 100 -2.32 -10.68 -15.33
N ALA A 101 -2.42 -11.99 -15.55
CA ALA A 101 -2.54 -12.94 -14.47
C ALA A 101 -1.32 -12.85 -13.55
N ILE A 102 -1.53 -13.02 -12.23
CA ILE A 102 -0.45 -13.22 -11.25
C ILE A 102 0.46 -14.32 -11.81
N LYS A 103 1.73 -13.99 -12.10
CA LYS A 103 2.74 -15.03 -12.33
C LYS A 103 2.67 -15.93 -11.10
N SER A 104 2.58 -17.21 -11.30
CA SER A 104 2.22 -18.23 -10.33
C SER A 104 2.34 -17.77 -8.86
N ARG A 105 1.33 -18.07 -8.05
CA ARG A 105 1.26 -17.66 -6.62
C ARG A 105 2.52 -18.05 -5.84
N GLY A 106 3.24 -19.12 -6.23
CA GLY A 106 4.56 -19.48 -5.71
C GLY A 106 5.63 -18.41 -5.92
N ALA A 107 5.63 -17.74 -7.07
CA ALA A 107 6.59 -16.67 -7.35
C ALA A 107 6.41 -15.44 -6.45
N VAL A 108 5.20 -15.19 -5.92
CA VAL A 108 4.96 -14.13 -4.92
C VAL A 108 5.64 -14.49 -3.60
N GLY A 109 5.51 -15.73 -3.14
CA GLY A 109 6.18 -16.21 -1.92
C GLY A 109 7.70 -16.10 -1.99
N GLU A 110 8.30 -16.53 -3.10
CA GLU A 110 9.75 -16.39 -3.34
C GLU A 110 10.20 -14.93 -3.34
N ALA A 111 9.44 -14.05 -3.98
CA ALA A 111 9.75 -12.62 -4.01
C ALA A 111 9.66 -11.98 -2.62
N VAL A 112 8.65 -12.32 -1.82
CA VAL A 112 8.52 -11.83 -0.43
C VAL A 112 9.69 -12.34 0.43
N GLN A 113 10.06 -13.61 0.33
CA GLN A 113 11.22 -14.17 1.06
C GLN A 113 12.52 -13.46 0.67
N ARG A 114 12.70 -13.18 -0.62
CA ARG A 114 13.84 -12.43 -1.12
C ARG A 114 13.92 -11.02 -0.54
N ILE A 115 12.80 -10.29 -0.51
CA ILE A 115 12.74 -8.95 0.10
C ILE A 115 13.06 -9.04 1.60
N LYS A 116 12.45 -9.99 2.30
CA LYS A 116 12.68 -10.21 3.74
C LYS A 116 14.12 -10.60 4.10
N ALA A 117 14.90 -11.13 3.16
CA ALA A 117 16.32 -11.37 3.37
C ALA A 117 17.14 -10.06 3.47
N HIS A 118 16.57 -8.92 3.06
CA HIS A 118 17.21 -7.61 3.07
C HIS A 118 16.61 -6.62 4.08
N THR A 119 15.51 -6.96 4.76
CA THR A 119 14.84 -6.06 5.70
C THR A 119 14.00 -6.80 6.73
N GLU A 120 13.91 -6.25 7.94
CA GLU A 120 12.97 -6.69 8.97
C GLU A 120 11.58 -6.01 8.86
N LEU A 121 11.41 -5.07 7.92
CA LEU A 121 10.14 -4.38 7.72
C LEU A 121 9.07 -5.37 7.23
N PRO A 122 7.79 -5.17 7.63
CA PRO A 122 6.69 -5.93 7.07
C PRO A 122 6.62 -5.77 5.56
N VAL A 123 6.31 -6.86 4.84
CA VAL A 123 6.11 -6.86 3.39
C VAL A 123 4.64 -7.03 3.08
N ILE A 124 4.05 -6.02 2.47
CA ILE A 124 2.65 -5.97 2.05
C ILE A 124 2.59 -6.26 0.55
N VAL A 125 1.74 -7.21 0.16
CA VAL A 125 1.56 -7.57 -1.26
C VAL A 125 0.31 -6.92 -1.82
N GLY A 126 0.46 -6.23 -2.93
CA GLY A 126 -0.64 -5.64 -3.68
C GLY A 126 -0.78 -6.21 -5.09
N PHE A 127 -1.94 -5.95 -5.68
CA PHE A 127 -2.41 -6.40 -6.98
C PHE A 127 -2.96 -7.83 -7.08
N GLY A 128 -4.07 -7.95 -7.80
CA GLY A 128 -4.68 -9.21 -8.18
C GLY A 128 -5.51 -9.91 -7.10
N ILE A 129 -5.58 -9.39 -5.90
CA ILE A 129 -6.35 -9.94 -4.78
C ILE A 129 -7.82 -9.51 -4.94
N LYS A 130 -8.73 -10.49 -5.04
CA LYS A 130 -10.14 -10.24 -5.28
C LYS A 130 -11.06 -10.91 -4.26
N THR A 131 -10.62 -12.02 -3.67
CA THR A 131 -11.41 -12.87 -2.78
C THR A 131 -10.71 -13.13 -1.46
N ALA A 132 -11.47 -13.59 -0.46
CA ALA A 132 -10.93 -14.04 0.81
C ALA A 132 -9.92 -15.20 0.67
N ASP A 133 -10.11 -16.05 -0.34
CA ASP A 133 -9.18 -17.16 -0.61
C ASP A 133 -7.87 -16.66 -1.23
N ASP A 134 -7.92 -15.66 -2.13
CA ASP A 134 -6.72 -14.97 -2.60
C ASP A 134 -5.97 -14.32 -1.43
N ALA A 135 -6.70 -13.66 -0.53
CA ALA A 135 -6.15 -13.03 0.66
C ALA A 135 -5.49 -14.06 1.60
N ALA A 136 -6.13 -15.21 1.80
CA ALA A 136 -5.58 -16.30 2.61
C ALA A 136 -4.31 -16.89 1.99
N GLU A 137 -4.29 -17.07 0.68
CA GLU A 137 -3.13 -17.64 0.01
C GLU A 137 -1.91 -16.71 0.05
N ILE A 138 -2.10 -15.44 -0.28
CA ILE A 138 -1.01 -14.44 -0.18
C ILE A 138 -0.56 -14.24 1.27
N GLY A 139 -1.49 -14.24 2.20
CA GLY A 139 -1.23 -14.09 3.64
C GLY A 139 -0.36 -15.16 4.27
N ARG A 140 -0.17 -16.32 3.62
CA ARG A 140 0.79 -17.34 4.08
C ARG A 140 2.25 -16.93 3.87
N HIS A 141 2.49 -15.97 3.00
CA HIS A 141 3.84 -15.57 2.61
C HIS A 141 4.15 -14.11 3.00
N ALA A 142 3.13 -13.24 3.01
CA ALA A 142 3.27 -11.82 3.24
C ALA A 142 2.73 -11.40 4.62
N ASP A 143 3.22 -10.26 5.14
CA ASP A 143 2.74 -9.71 6.42
C ASP A 143 1.40 -9.00 6.28
N GLY A 144 0.97 -8.69 5.06
CA GLY A 144 -0.32 -8.08 4.77
C GLY A 144 -0.61 -8.03 3.29
N ILE A 145 -1.79 -7.50 2.98
CA ILE A 145 -2.26 -7.32 1.60
C ILE A 145 -2.74 -5.88 1.39
N ALA A 146 -2.58 -5.37 0.17
CA ALA A 146 -3.18 -4.13 -0.27
C ALA A 146 -4.21 -4.40 -1.37
N VAL A 147 -5.42 -3.90 -1.18
CA VAL A 147 -6.56 -4.17 -2.06
C VAL A 147 -7.20 -2.85 -2.48
N GLY A 148 -7.41 -2.66 -3.76
CA GLY A 148 -8.00 -1.43 -4.30
C GLY A 148 -9.18 -1.72 -5.23
N THR A 149 -8.92 -2.33 -6.38
CA THR A 149 -9.89 -2.48 -7.49
C THR A 149 -11.23 -3.07 -7.06
N VAL A 150 -11.25 -4.11 -6.23
CA VAL A 150 -12.50 -4.74 -5.80
C VAL A 150 -13.31 -3.84 -4.87
N LEU A 151 -12.64 -2.99 -4.06
CA LEU A 151 -13.32 -2.02 -3.20
C LEU A 151 -13.95 -0.90 -4.05
N VAL A 152 -13.23 -0.40 -5.05
CA VAL A 152 -13.78 0.59 -6.01
C VAL A 152 -14.97 -0.01 -6.75
N ASN A 153 -14.89 -1.27 -7.18
CA ASN A 153 -16.01 -1.97 -7.83
C ASN A 153 -17.19 -2.15 -6.87
N ALA A 154 -16.97 -2.47 -5.60
CA ALA A 154 -18.03 -2.57 -4.60
C ALA A 154 -18.76 -1.24 -4.42
N VAL A 155 -18.01 -0.12 -4.38
CA VAL A 155 -18.62 1.21 -4.43
C VAL A 155 -19.45 1.38 -5.71
N ALA A 156 -18.84 1.17 -6.89
CA ALA A 156 -19.48 1.41 -8.17
C ALA A 156 -20.80 0.60 -8.34
N THR A 157 -20.80 -0.68 -7.94
CA THR A 157 -21.97 -1.54 -8.05
C THR A 157 -23.06 -1.24 -7.01
N SER A 158 -22.74 -0.55 -5.92
CA SER A 158 -23.69 -0.15 -4.88
C SER A 158 -24.38 1.18 -5.15
N LEU A 159 -23.95 1.93 -6.18
CA LEU A 159 -24.54 3.23 -6.52
C LEU A 159 -25.91 3.04 -7.18
N ALA A 160 -26.82 4.00 -6.94
CA ALA A 160 -28.04 4.20 -7.69
C ALA A 160 -27.98 5.57 -8.37
N ASP A 161 -28.18 5.59 -9.68
CA ASP A 161 -28.07 6.81 -10.51
C ASP A 161 -26.75 7.59 -10.24
N GLY A 162 -25.62 6.86 -10.06
CA GLY A 162 -24.31 7.43 -9.81
C GLY A 162 -24.11 8.03 -8.41
N LYS A 163 -25.05 7.82 -7.48
CA LYS A 163 -25.00 8.35 -6.12
C LYS A 163 -24.89 7.21 -5.09
N ALA A 164 -24.15 7.49 -4.00
CA ALA A 164 -24.08 6.56 -2.89
C ALA A 164 -25.47 6.29 -2.29
N THR A 165 -25.69 5.05 -1.89
CA THR A 165 -26.90 4.58 -1.22
C THR A 165 -26.59 4.20 0.22
N GLU A 166 -27.61 3.94 1.04
CA GLU A 166 -27.44 3.41 2.40
C GLU A 166 -26.66 2.08 2.42
N LYS A 167 -26.68 1.33 1.31
CA LYS A 167 -25.97 0.06 1.17
C LYS A 167 -24.48 0.22 0.80
N THR A 168 -24.05 1.40 0.34
CA THR A 168 -22.68 1.60 -0.19
C THR A 168 -21.61 1.36 0.86
N VAL A 169 -21.77 1.90 2.07
CA VAL A 169 -20.83 1.69 3.17
C VAL A 169 -20.81 0.22 3.58
N GLY A 170 -21.99 -0.41 3.73
CA GLY A 170 -22.09 -1.83 4.08
C GLY A 170 -21.40 -2.73 3.06
N ALA A 171 -21.60 -2.52 1.77
CA ALA A 171 -20.99 -3.32 0.71
C ALA A 171 -19.45 -3.29 0.76
N VAL A 172 -18.86 -2.12 1.08
CA VAL A 172 -17.41 -1.99 1.25
C VAL A 172 -16.94 -2.64 2.55
N SER A 173 -17.64 -2.38 3.66
CA SER A 173 -17.25 -2.92 4.97
C SER A 173 -17.32 -4.43 5.01
N ASP A 174 -18.36 -5.03 4.43
CA ASP A 174 -18.54 -6.50 4.36
C ASP A 174 -17.41 -7.14 3.54
N LEU A 175 -17.05 -6.53 2.39
CA LEU A 175 -15.94 -7.00 1.57
C LEU A 175 -14.60 -6.90 2.30
N VAL A 176 -14.34 -5.79 3.02
CA VAL A 176 -13.13 -5.64 3.84
C VAL A 176 -13.10 -6.69 4.94
N ALA A 177 -14.22 -6.95 5.60
CA ALA A 177 -14.32 -7.97 6.66
C ALA A 177 -14.04 -9.38 6.11
N ASP A 178 -14.57 -9.71 4.92
CA ASP A 178 -14.33 -11.00 4.25
C ASP A 178 -12.86 -11.18 3.87
N LEU A 179 -12.25 -10.20 3.23
CA LEU A 179 -10.82 -10.21 2.87
C LEU A 179 -9.92 -10.32 4.11
N ALA A 180 -10.23 -9.56 5.17
CA ALA A 180 -9.51 -9.63 6.43
C ALA A 180 -9.69 -10.99 7.12
N GLY A 181 -10.87 -11.59 7.00
CA GLY A 181 -11.15 -12.96 7.44
C GLY A 181 -10.26 -13.98 6.72
N GLY A 182 -10.11 -13.84 5.41
CA GLY A 182 -9.18 -14.63 4.60
C GLY A 182 -7.75 -14.54 5.10
N LEU A 183 -7.26 -13.31 5.30
CA LEU A 183 -5.91 -13.07 5.79
C LEU A 183 -5.66 -13.67 7.18
N ARG A 184 -6.64 -13.56 8.10
CA ARG A 184 -6.57 -14.17 9.44
C ARG A 184 -6.48 -15.70 9.38
N ARG A 185 -7.25 -16.36 8.51
CA ARG A 185 -7.18 -17.82 8.32
C ARG A 185 -5.80 -18.32 7.87
N ALA A 186 -5.03 -17.47 7.17
CA ALA A 186 -3.69 -17.82 6.72
C ALA A 186 -2.65 -17.88 7.85
N ARG A 187 -2.94 -17.22 8.98
CA ARG A 187 -2.02 -17.09 10.10
C ARG A 187 -2.33 -18.04 11.28
N GLY A 188 -3.39 -18.85 11.14
CA GLY A 188 -3.83 -19.87 12.10
C GLY A 188 -4.58 -19.23 13.25
#